data_266bca15dc4fcb376d8c890dd4e7859a
#
_entry.id   266bca15dc4fcb376d8c890dd4e7859a
#
_cell.length_a   1.000
_cell.length_b   1.000
_cell.length_c   1.000
_cell.angle_alpha   90.00
_cell.angle_beta   90.00
_cell.angle_gamma   90.00
#
_symmetry.space_group_name_H-M   'P 1'
#
loop_
_entity.id
_entity.type
_entity.pdbx_description
1 polymer ?
#
loop_
_entity_poly.entity_id
_entity_poly.type
_entity_poly.pdbx_seq_one_letter_code
_entity_poly.pdbx_strand_id
1 'polypeptide(L)'
;MKLSRAGTLAHNWSETVDRAQKENLVDELGGIFDSSGVVVVAHYTGLTVAEMQDLRARARGADAAVRVAKNRLAKIALAGKPIESMGDLLTGMTVMTYSEDPVAAAKVAEDFAKENDKFVILGGAMDGNVLDRDGIKAVSKLPSREELIASIAGCIGAPASNIAGAIGAPASNIASILSTIEEKAEAA
;
A
#
# COMPACT_ATOMS: atom_id res chain seq x y z
N MET A 1 24.63 7.88 -60.16
CA MET A 1 25.26 7.91 -58.83
C MET A 1 24.36 8.69 -57.89
N LYS A 2 23.47 8.00 -57.17
CA LYS A 2 22.43 8.63 -56.29
C LYS A 2 22.89 8.47 -54.86
N LEU A 3 23.23 9.59 -54.21
CA LEU A 3 23.55 9.65 -52.80
C LEU A 3 22.25 9.54 -51.96
N SER A 4 22.18 8.46 -51.21
CA SER A 4 21.12 8.21 -50.20
C SER A 4 21.20 9.26 -49.11
N ARG A 5 20.13 10.03 -48.93
CA ARG A 5 19.89 10.88 -47.75
C ARG A 5 19.60 9.98 -46.57
N ALA A 6 20.55 9.81 -45.68
CA ALA A 6 20.31 9.33 -44.33
C ALA A 6 19.46 10.36 -43.57
N GLY A 7 18.18 10.09 -43.43
CA GLY A 7 17.29 10.88 -42.60
C GLY A 7 17.68 10.74 -41.14
N THR A 8 18.26 11.78 -40.58
CA THR A 8 18.49 11.93 -39.15
C THR A 8 17.11 11.92 -38.43
N LEU A 9 16.80 10.81 -37.79
CA LEU A 9 15.68 10.75 -36.83
C LEU A 9 16.07 11.60 -35.61
N ALA A 10 15.87 12.92 -35.74
CA ALA A 10 15.84 13.78 -34.58
C ALA A 10 14.65 13.34 -33.70
N HIS A 11 14.95 12.59 -32.66
CA HIS A 11 13.98 12.22 -31.64
C HIS A 11 13.51 13.50 -30.96
N ASN A 12 12.35 13.96 -31.34
CA ASN A 12 11.77 15.21 -30.87
C ASN A 12 11.31 15.03 -29.41
N TRP A 13 12.17 15.37 -28.46
CA TRP A 13 11.93 15.31 -27.02
C TRP A 13 10.85 16.30 -26.52
N SER A 14 10.20 17.01 -27.43
CA SER A 14 9.13 17.97 -27.15
C SER A 14 7.75 17.47 -27.61
N GLU A 15 7.46 16.16 -27.54
CA GLU A 15 6.07 15.74 -27.66
C GLU A 15 5.29 16.26 -26.43
N THR A 16 4.74 17.45 -26.60
CA THR A 16 3.61 17.89 -25.79
C THR A 16 2.56 16.82 -25.90
N VAL A 17 2.34 16.07 -24.78
CA VAL A 17 1.32 15.04 -24.67
C VAL A 17 0.06 15.54 -25.35
N ASP A 18 -0.36 14.88 -26.41
CA ASP A 18 -1.45 15.31 -27.28
C ASP A 18 -2.75 15.40 -26.48
N ARG A 19 -3.70 16.24 -26.90
CA ARG A 19 -4.97 16.44 -26.17
C ARG A 19 -5.70 15.12 -25.95
N ALA A 20 -5.73 14.25 -26.98
CA ALA A 20 -6.31 12.92 -26.90
C ALA A 20 -5.63 12.05 -25.82
N GLN A 21 -4.31 12.12 -25.69
CA GLN A 21 -3.57 11.38 -24.66
C GLN A 21 -3.91 11.90 -23.24
N LYS A 22 -4.15 13.18 -23.08
CA LYS A 22 -4.57 13.76 -21.80
C LYS A 22 -5.99 13.33 -21.42
N GLU A 23 -6.89 13.29 -22.38
CA GLU A 23 -8.25 12.82 -22.19
C GLU A 23 -8.23 11.32 -21.78
N ASN A 24 -7.50 10.48 -22.49
CA ASN A 24 -7.32 9.07 -22.13
C ASN A 24 -6.72 8.88 -20.72
N LEU A 25 -5.74 9.71 -20.32
CA LEU A 25 -5.17 9.65 -18.97
C LEU A 25 -6.17 10.06 -17.90
N VAL A 26 -7.04 11.01 -18.17
CA VAL A 26 -8.11 11.41 -17.23
C VAL A 26 -9.11 10.28 -17.08
N ASP A 27 -9.51 9.64 -18.17
CA ASP A 27 -10.44 8.50 -18.14
C ASP A 27 -9.83 7.30 -17.41
N GLU A 28 -8.55 7.01 -17.67
CA GLU A 28 -7.81 5.95 -16.98
C GLU A 28 -7.70 6.21 -15.47
N LEU A 29 -7.34 7.44 -15.07
CA LEU A 29 -7.32 7.84 -13.67
C LEU A 29 -8.71 7.80 -13.04
N GLY A 30 -9.73 8.18 -13.79
CA GLY A 30 -11.12 8.08 -13.39
C GLY A 30 -11.51 6.65 -13.04
N GLY A 31 -11.20 5.70 -13.91
CA GLY A 31 -11.45 4.27 -13.67
C GLY A 31 -10.68 3.73 -12.46
N ILE A 32 -9.42 4.16 -12.28
CA ILE A 32 -8.63 3.78 -11.10
C ILE A 32 -9.28 4.27 -9.81
N PHE A 33 -9.72 5.53 -9.76
CA PHE A 33 -10.37 6.09 -8.57
C PHE A 33 -11.71 5.45 -8.24
N ASP A 34 -12.42 4.92 -9.23
CA ASP A 34 -13.70 4.21 -9.02
C ASP A 34 -13.47 2.77 -8.50
N SER A 35 -12.38 2.12 -8.91
CA SER A 35 -12.07 0.75 -8.51
C SER A 35 -11.26 0.67 -7.21
N SER A 36 -10.62 1.77 -6.77
CA SER A 36 -9.79 1.76 -5.57
C SER A 36 -10.58 2.04 -4.30
N GLY A 37 -10.42 1.19 -3.28
CA GLY A 37 -10.98 1.39 -1.94
C GLY A 37 -10.25 2.50 -1.16
N VAL A 38 -8.95 2.68 -1.42
CA VAL A 38 -8.14 3.74 -0.80
C VAL A 38 -7.17 4.35 -1.79
N VAL A 39 -6.97 5.65 -1.68
CA VAL A 39 -5.95 6.41 -2.41
C VAL A 39 -5.15 7.23 -1.41
N VAL A 40 -3.86 7.00 -1.31
CA VAL A 40 -2.93 7.74 -0.44
C VAL A 40 -2.09 8.68 -1.30
N VAL A 41 -1.99 9.93 -0.88
CA VAL A 41 -1.19 10.97 -1.53
C VAL A 41 0.02 11.32 -0.67
N ALA A 42 1.19 11.29 -1.27
CA ALA A 42 2.43 11.65 -0.59
C ALA A 42 3.32 12.53 -1.47
N HIS A 43 4.18 13.32 -0.84
CA HIS A 43 5.29 13.99 -1.51
C HIS A 43 6.47 13.05 -1.69
N TYR A 44 7.11 13.12 -2.86
CA TYR A 44 8.30 12.32 -3.17
C TYR A 44 9.53 13.18 -3.51
N THR A 45 9.54 14.43 -3.07
CA THR A 45 10.61 15.38 -3.39
C THR A 45 11.94 14.91 -2.81
N GLY A 46 12.93 14.70 -3.69
CA GLY A 46 14.27 14.26 -3.30
C GLY A 46 14.48 12.74 -3.23
N LEU A 47 13.49 11.93 -3.61
CA LEU A 47 13.66 10.50 -3.79
C LEU A 47 14.53 10.19 -5.03
N THR A 48 15.39 9.20 -4.91
CA THR A 48 16.17 8.66 -6.03
C THR A 48 15.32 7.71 -6.88
N VAL A 49 15.78 7.41 -8.10
CA VAL A 49 15.11 6.45 -8.97
C VAL A 49 15.06 5.05 -8.34
N ALA A 50 16.13 4.65 -7.63
CA ALA A 50 16.20 3.37 -6.94
C ALA A 50 15.14 3.28 -5.83
N GLU A 51 15.02 4.30 -4.97
CA GLU A 51 14.01 4.37 -3.91
C GLU A 51 12.57 4.33 -4.48
N MET A 52 12.34 5.00 -5.61
CA MET A 52 11.02 4.96 -6.27
C MET A 52 10.73 3.57 -6.88
N GLN A 53 11.73 2.87 -7.39
CA GLN A 53 11.56 1.50 -7.88
C GLN A 53 11.28 0.53 -6.73
N ASP A 54 11.93 0.71 -5.59
CA ASP A 54 11.68 -0.07 -4.38
C ASP A 54 10.25 0.13 -3.86
N LEU A 55 9.79 1.38 -3.78
CA LEU A 55 8.39 1.69 -3.44
C LEU A 55 7.40 0.97 -4.37
N ARG A 56 7.65 0.99 -5.69
CA ARG A 56 6.80 0.28 -6.65
C ARG A 56 6.87 -1.24 -6.53
N ALA A 57 8.02 -1.79 -6.15
CA ALA A 57 8.19 -3.23 -5.93
C ALA A 57 7.41 -3.68 -4.69
N ARG A 58 7.53 -2.95 -3.58
CA ARG A 58 6.77 -3.20 -2.34
C ARG A 58 5.26 -3.06 -2.55
N ALA A 59 4.84 -2.02 -3.27
CA ALA A 59 3.42 -1.83 -3.57
C ALA A 59 2.86 -3.02 -4.35
N ARG A 60 3.55 -3.48 -5.39
CA ARG A 60 3.13 -4.67 -6.16
C ARG A 60 3.08 -5.96 -5.33
N GLY A 61 3.95 -6.09 -4.33
CA GLY A 61 3.93 -7.22 -3.40
C GLY A 61 2.76 -7.20 -2.42
N ALA A 62 2.10 -6.05 -2.26
CA ALA A 62 0.95 -5.85 -1.37
C ALA A 62 -0.35 -5.53 -2.15
N ASP A 63 -0.45 -5.93 -3.43
CA ASP A 63 -1.59 -5.64 -4.31
C ASP A 63 -2.00 -4.15 -4.36
N ALA A 64 -0.99 -3.27 -4.19
CA ALA A 64 -1.14 -1.84 -4.36
C ALA A 64 -0.37 -1.38 -5.60
N ALA A 65 -0.80 -0.27 -6.17
CA ALA A 65 -0.12 0.34 -7.29
C ALA A 65 0.30 1.78 -6.98
N VAL A 66 1.43 2.19 -7.57
CA VAL A 66 2.00 3.53 -7.38
C VAL A 66 2.04 4.25 -8.71
N ARG A 67 1.39 5.39 -8.79
CA ARG A 67 1.36 6.21 -9.98
C ARG A 67 1.71 7.67 -9.68
N VAL A 68 2.51 8.26 -10.57
CA VAL A 68 2.78 9.68 -10.59
C VAL A 68 2.03 10.28 -11.75
N ALA A 69 1.17 11.24 -11.50
CA ALA A 69 0.39 11.94 -12.50
C ALA A 69 0.53 13.45 -12.33
N LYS A 70 0.21 14.19 -13.37
CA LYS A 70 0.13 15.65 -13.28
C LYS A 70 -1.07 16.03 -12.41
N ASN A 71 -0.85 16.76 -11.33
CA ASN A 71 -1.89 17.15 -10.36
C ASN A 71 -3.12 17.77 -11.02
N ARG A 72 -2.93 18.58 -12.08
CA ARG A 72 -4.03 19.18 -12.82
C ARG A 72 -4.94 18.13 -13.49
N LEU A 73 -4.38 17.06 -14.04
CA LEU A 73 -5.16 15.99 -14.67
C LEU A 73 -5.85 15.14 -13.60
N ALA A 74 -5.16 14.85 -12.51
CA ALA A 74 -5.75 14.14 -11.38
C ALA A 74 -6.94 14.92 -10.77
N LYS A 75 -6.82 16.24 -10.61
CA LYS A 75 -7.94 17.10 -10.17
C LYS A 75 -9.15 17.04 -11.11
N ILE A 76 -8.92 17.01 -12.43
CA ILE A 76 -10.01 16.88 -13.41
C ILE A 76 -10.66 15.50 -13.30
N ALA A 77 -9.87 14.44 -13.11
CA ALA A 77 -10.39 13.09 -12.95
C ALA A 77 -11.16 12.87 -11.63
N LEU A 78 -10.89 13.69 -10.60
CA LEU A 78 -11.59 13.67 -9.31
C LEU A 78 -12.88 14.50 -9.32
N ALA A 79 -13.02 15.44 -10.25
CA ALA A 79 -14.20 16.31 -10.33
C ALA A 79 -15.49 15.47 -10.52
N GLY A 80 -16.47 15.70 -9.66
CA GLY A 80 -17.73 14.98 -9.64
C GLY A 80 -17.70 13.61 -8.94
N LYS A 81 -16.60 13.23 -8.30
CA LYS A 81 -16.48 12.00 -7.50
C LYS A 81 -16.58 12.29 -6.00
N PRO A 82 -16.98 11.31 -5.18
CA PRO A 82 -17.10 11.49 -3.72
C PRO A 82 -15.77 11.88 -3.05
N ILE A 83 -14.64 11.61 -3.71
CA ILE A 83 -13.28 11.93 -3.23
C ILE A 83 -12.72 13.24 -3.79
N GLU A 84 -13.58 14.14 -4.31
CA GLU A 84 -13.16 15.42 -4.90
C GLU A 84 -12.36 16.29 -3.92
N SER A 85 -12.70 16.26 -2.63
CA SER A 85 -11.99 17.00 -1.57
C SER A 85 -10.51 16.59 -1.42
N MET A 86 -10.11 15.43 -1.92
CA MET A 86 -8.69 15.03 -1.98
C MET A 86 -7.89 15.92 -2.97
N GLY A 87 -8.57 16.61 -3.88
CA GLY A 87 -7.95 17.53 -4.83
C GLY A 87 -7.11 18.64 -4.16
N ASP A 88 -7.46 19.05 -2.94
CA ASP A 88 -6.72 20.06 -2.20
C ASP A 88 -5.35 19.55 -1.71
N LEU A 89 -5.22 18.24 -1.49
CA LEU A 89 -3.95 17.60 -1.11
C LEU A 89 -2.98 17.47 -2.29
N LEU A 90 -3.46 17.59 -3.54
CA LEU A 90 -2.65 17.49 -4.75
C LEU A 90 -1.90 18.80 -5.02
N THR A 91 -0.90 19.11 -4.20
CA THR A 91 -0.02 20.27 -4.32
C THR A 91 1.44 19.83 -4.44
N GLY A 92 2.23 20.49 -5.27
CA GLY A 92 3.66 20.17 -5.45
C GLY A 92 3.90 18.87 -6.21
N MET A 93 4.96 18.14 -5.84
CA MET A 93 5.36 16.87 -6.46
C MET A 93 4.74 15.71 -5.70
N THR A 94 3.61 15.22 -6.20
CA THR A 94 2.82 14.18 -5.52
C THR A 94 2.90 12.84 -6.25
N VAL A 95 2.92 11.77 -5.46
CA VAL A 95 2.73 10.39 -5.88
C VAL A 95 1.44 9.88 -5.24
N MET A 96 0.72 9.10 -5.98
CA MET A 96 -0.52 8.44 -5.54
C MET A 96 -0.27 6.94 -5.43
N THR A 97 -0.55 6.39 -4.25
CA THR A 97 -0.58 4.94 -4.01
C THR A 97 -2.03 4.54 -3.82
N TYR A 98 -2.48 3.55 -4.56
CA TYR A 98 -3.88 3.12 -4.54
C TYR A 98 -3.97 1.59 -4.51
N SER A 99 -5.03 1.07 -3.91
CA SER A 99 -5.33 -0.35 -3.82
C SER A 99 -6.84 -0.58 -3.69
N GLU A 100 -7.31 -1.75 -4.05
CA GLU A 100 -8.67 -2.21 -3.74
C GLU A 100 -8.80 -2.50 -2.24
N ASP A 101 -7.76 -3.06 -1.61
CA ASP A 101 -7.71 -3.26 -0.16
C ASP A 101 -7.40 -1.93 0.55
N PRO A 102 -8.30 -1.44 1.41
CA PRO A 102 -8.14 -0.16 2.09
C PRO A 102 -6.90 -0.08 2.98
N VAL A 103 -6.38 -1.19 3.46
CA VAL A 103 -5.23 -1.23 4.38
C VAL A 103 -3.90 -1.36 3.65
N ALA A 104 -3.86 -2.09 2.53
CA ALA A 104 -2.61 -2.42 1.83
C ALA A 104 -1.83 -1.19 1.38
N ALA A 105 -2.48 -0.23 0.70
CA ALA A 105 -1.82 0.99 0.24
C ALA A 105 -1.34 1.87 1.41
N ALA A 106 -2.11 1.94 2.51
CA ALA A 106 -1.75 2.71 3.69
C ALA A 106 -0.53 2.11 4.42
N LYS A 107 -0.48 0.77 4.57
CA LYS A 107 0.68 0.06 5.15
C LYS A 107 1.95 0.31 4.36
N VAL A 108 1.93 0.11 3.04
CA VAL A 108 3.09 0.32 2.18
C VAL A 108 3.59 1.76 2.26
N ALA A 109 2.68 2.74 2.21
CA ALA A 109 3.03 4.15 2.28
C ALA A 109 3.64 4.52 3.64
N GLU A 110 3.08 4.03 4.76
CA GLU A 110 3.57 4.31 6.10
C GLU A 110 4.91 3.62 6.38
N ASP A 111 5.10 2.37 5.95
CA ASP A 111 6.35 1.65 6.16
C ASP A 111 7.49 2.28 5.35
N PHE A 112 7.20 2.70 4.10
CA PHE A 112 8.16 3.43 3.31
C PHE A 112 8.47 4.82 3.89
N ALA A 113 7.49 5.51 4.47
CA ALA A 113 7.68 6.81 5.14
C ALA A 113 8.53 6.71 6.42
N LYS A 114 8.53 5.56 7.11
CA LYS A 114 9.40 5.32 8.27
C LYS A 114 10.87 5.13 7.87
N GLU A 115 11.11 4.52 6.71
CA GLU A 115 12.46 4.28 6.20
C GLU A 115 13.07 5.49 5.49
N ASN A 116 12.21 6.34 4.89
CA ASN A 116 12.63 7.47 4.06
C ASN A 116 11.98 8.78 4.50
N ASP A 117 12.73 9.62 5.18
CA ASP A 117 12.29 10.96 5.63
C ASP A 117 11.87 11.89 4.48
N LYS A 118 12.31 11.60 3.26
CA LYS A 118 11.96 12.37 2.05
C LYS A 118 10.54 12.09 1.54
N PHE A 119 9.95 11.00 1.99
CA PHE A 119 8.60 10.60 1.62
C PHE A 119 7.63 11.08 2.70
N VAL A 120 6.88 12.11 2.39
CA VAL A 120 5.96 12.73 3.34
C VAL A 120 4.52 12.46 2.91
N ILE A 121 3.78 11.71 3.72
CA ILE A 121 2.35 11.46 3.51
C ILE A 121 1.60 12.75 3.80
N LEU A 122 0.82 13.22 2.85
CA LEU A 122 -0.07 14.38 2.99
C LEU A 122 -1.41 13.97 3.59
N GLY A 123 -1.94 12.85 3.13
CA GLY A 123 -3.24 12.31 3.46
C GLY A 123 -3.72 11.36 2.39
N GLY A 124 -5.00 11.08 2.35
CA GLY A 124 -5.61 10.22 1.35
C GLY A 124 -7.12 10.29 1.39
N ALA A 125 -7.74 9.42 0.62
CA ALA A 125 -9.19 9.24 0.66
C ALA A 125 -9.52 7.75 0.76
N MET A 126 -10.52 7.41 1.54
CA MET A 126 -11.06 6.07 1.70
C MET A 126 -12.59 6.16 1.71
N ASP A 127 -13.24 5.40 0.83
CA ASP A 127 -14.72 5.34 0.74
C ASP A 127 -15.42 6.72 0.72
N GLY A 128 -14.82 7.70 0.03
CA GLY A 128 -15.36 9.05 -0.09
C GLY A 128 -15.00 10.01 1.07
N ASN A 129 -14.33 9.53 2.11
CA ASN A 129 -13.86 10.36 3.21
C ASN A 129 -12.39 10.72 3.02
N VAL A 130 -12.05 11.99 3.21
CA VAL A 130 -10.65 12.45 3.20
C VAL A 130 -10.02 12.19 4.57
N LEU A 131 -8.87 11.56 4.56
CA LEU A 131 -8.08 11.23 5.73
C LEU A 131 -6.83 12.10 5.77
N ASP A 132 -6.54 12.67 6.92
CA ASP A 132 -5.28 13.32 7.21
C ASP A 132 -4.16 12.31 7.43
N ARG A 133 -2.93 12.78 7.60
CA ARG A 133 -1.76 11.94 7.89
C ARG A 133 -1.99 10.99 9.08
N ASP A 134 -2.60 11.47 10.15
CA ASP A 134 -2.86 10.65 11.34
C ASP A 134 -3.96 9.60 11.06
N GLY A 135 -4.93 9.93 10.21
CA GLY A 135 -5.92 8.99 9.71
C GLY A 135 -5.29 7.84 8.92
N ILE A 136 -4.36 8.14 8.01
CA ILE A 136 -3.62 7.11 7.26
C ILE A 136 -2.80 6.22 8.20
N LYS A 137 -2.16 6.79 9.23
CA LYS A 137 -1.47 6.00 10.26
C LYS A 137 -2.41 5.11 11.08
N ALA A 138 -3.62 5.56 11.33
CA ALA A 138 -4.61 4.72 12.01
C ALA A 138 -5.04 3.55 11.12
N VAL A 139 -5.29 3.81 9.84
CA VAL A 139 -5.63 2.77 8.85
C VAL A 139 -4.48 1.78 8.66
N SER A 140 -3.23 2.23 8.61
CA SER A 140 -2.06 1.35 8.43
C SER A 140 -1.87 0.35 9.58
N LYS A 141 -2.40 0.64 10.77
CA LYS A 141 -2.38 -0.27 11.94
C LYS A 141 -3.48 -1.32 11.91
N LEU A 142 -4.46 -1.19 11.05
CA LEU A 142 -5.52 -2.16 10.93
C LEU A 142 -4.99 -3.45 10.31
N PRO A 143 -5.49 -4.62 10.72
CA PRO A 143 -5.19 -5.87 10.05
C PRO A 143 -5.80 -5.87 8.65
N SER A 144 -5.18 -6.59 7.73
CA SER A 144 -5.72 -6.79 6.39
C SER A 144 -7.04 -7.57 6.42
N ARG A 145 -7.80 -7.54 5.33
CA ARG A 145 -9.07 -8.28 5.24
C ARG A 145 -8.89 -9.76 5.53
N GLU A 146 -7.81 -10.36 5.03
CA GLU A 146 -7.52 -11.78 5.26
C GLU A 146 -7.16 -12.07 6.73
N GLU A 147 -6.36 -11.18 7.35
CA GLU A 147 -6.03 -11.28 8.78
C GLU A 147 -7.26 -11.13 9.66
N LEU A 148 -8.22 -10.26 9.31
CA LEU A 148 -9.49 -10.12 10.01
C LEU A 148 -10.32 -11.42 9.92
N ILE A 149 -10.44 -12.01 8.73
CA ILE A 149 -11.15 -13.28 8.53
C ILE A 149 -10.46 -14.39 9.33
N ALA A 150 -9.14 -14.47 9.29
CA ALA A 150 -8.36 -15.44 10.05
C ALA A 150 -8.54 -15.27 11.58
N SER A 151 -8.57 -14.01 12.05
CA SER A 151 -8.83 -13.69 13.45
C SER A 151 -10.22 -14.14 13.90
N ILE A 152 -11.25 -13.88 13.09
CA ILE A 152 -12.63 -14.34 13.39
C ILE A 152 -12.69 -15.87 13.42
N ALA A 153 -12.09 -16.54 12.45
CA ALA A 153 -12.02 -18.01 12.44
C ALA A 153 -11.26 -18.55 13.66
N GLY A 154 -10.16 -17.91 14.05
CA GLY A 154 -9.41 -18.21 15.26
C GLY A 154 -10.23 -18.04 16.54
N CYS A 155 -11.02 -16.97 16.64
CA CYS A 155 -11.92 -16.76 17.78
C CYS A 155 -12.98 -17.85 17.92
N ILE A 156 -13.46 -18.40 16.81
CA ILE A 156 -14.43 -19.52 16.82
C ILE A 156 -13.76 -20.83 17.28
N GLY A 157 -12.51 -21.04 16.89
CA GLY A 157 -11.73 -22.24 17.27
C GLY A 157 -11.12 -22.19 18.68
N ALA A 158 -10.87 -20.99 19.22
CA ALA A 158 -10.19 -20.78 20.49
C ALA A 158 -10.82 -21.53 21.68
N PRO A 159 -12.14 -21.54 21.89
CA PRO A 159 -12.75 -22.29 22.99
C PRO A 159 -12.44 -23.79 22.94
N ALA A 160 -12.54 -24.41 21.77
CA ALA A 160 -12.24 -25.82 21.59
C ALA A 160 -10.76 -26.14 21.85
N SER A 161 -9.85 -25.31 21.36
CA SER A 161 -8.42 -25.41 21.59
C SER A 161 -8.07 -25.24 23.07
N ASN A 162 -8.69 -24.28 23.75
CA ASN A 162 -8.48 -24.03 25.19
C ASN A 162 -8.95 -25.21 26.04
N ILE A 163 -10.10 -25.84 25.71
CA ILE A 163 -10.58 -27.03 26.38
C ILE A 163 -9.62 -28.19 26.17
N ALA A 164 -9.20 -28.44 24.93
CA ALA A 164 -8.23 -29.50 24.62
C ALA A 164 -6.90 -29.27 25.36
N GLY A 165 -6.40 -28.05 25.41
CA GLY A 165 -5.22 -27.68 26.18
C GLY A 165 -5.39 -27.91 27.68
N ALA A 166 -6.52 -27.54 28.26
CA ALA A 166 -6.80 -27.71 29.67
C ALA A 166 -6.87 -29.20 30.07
N ILE A 167 -7.37 -30.07 29.19
CA ILE A 167 -7.40 -31.53 29.41
C ILE A 167 -6.00 -32.13 29.29
N GLY A 168 -5.19 -31.67 28.35
CA GLY A 168 -3.82 -32.17 28.11
C GLY A 168 -2.78 -31.61 29.10
N ALA A 169 -2.99 -30.44 29.67
CA ALA A 169 -2.02 -29.76 30.53
C ALA A 169 -1.59 -30.58 31.77
N PRO A 170 -2.46 -31.26 32.51
CA PRO A 170 -2.05 -32.08 33.67
C PRO A 170 -1.10 -33.19 33.28
N ALA A 171 -1.38 -33.91 32.21
CA ALA A 171 -0.53 -35.00 31.72
C ALA A 171 0.85 -34.50 31.29
N SER A 172 0.90 -33.39 30.55
CA SER A 172 2.14 -32.72 30.11
C SER A 172 2.97 -32.23 31.30
N ASN A 173 2.33 -31.65 32.32
CA ASN A 173 3.02 -31.18 33.52
C ASN A 173 3.63 -32.34 34.31
N ILE A 174 2.90 -33.47 34.46
CA ILE A 174 3.41 -34.63 35.14
C ILE A 174 4.62 -35.24 34.38
N ALA A 175 4.52 -35.35 33.05
CA ALA A 175 5.62 -35.82 32.21
C ALA A 175 6.88 -34.92 32.32
N SER A 176 6.70 -33.61 32.33
CA SER A 176 7.79 -32.62 32.50
C SER A 176 8.43 -32.70 33.89
N ILE A 177 7.67 -32.96 34.96
CA ILE A 177 8.20 -33.14 36.31
C ILE A 177 9.02 -34.46 36.39
N LEU A 178 8.51 -35.53 35.78
CA LEU A 178 9.23 -36.80 35.74
C LEU A 178 10.56 -36.72 34.99
N SER A 179 10.59 -36.05 33.83
CA SER A 179 11.83 -35.82 33.08
C SER A 179 12.85 -34.98 33.87
N THR A 180 12.36 -33.96 34.59
CA THR A 180 13.25 -33.14 35.45
C THR A 180 13.83 -33.94 36.63
N ILE A 181 13.06 -34.88 37.19
CA ILE A 181 13.55 -35.76 38.25
C ILE A 181 14.59 -36.74 37.70
N GLU A 182 14.36 -37.31 36.51
CA GLU A 182 15.29 -38.20 35.82
C GLU A 182 16.62 -37.52 35.52
N GLU A 183 16.59 -36.29 34.93
CA GLU A 183 17.79 -35.49 34.68
C GLU A 183 18.59 -35.20 35.98
N LYS A 184 17.89 -34.91 37.06
CA LYS A 184 18.54 -34.69 38.37
C LYS A 184 19.12 -35.96 38.98
N ALA A 185 18.49 -37.09 38.77
CA ALA A 185 19.01 -38.38 39.23
C ALA A 185 20.21 -38.85 38.45
N GLU A 186 20.30 -38.53 37.16
CA GLU A 186 21.47 -38.82 36.32
C GLU A 186 22.66 -37.89 36.59
N ALA A 187 22.39 -36.67 37.11
CA ALA A 187 23.41 -35.66 37.43
C ALA A 187 23.99 -35.78 38.86
N ALA A 188 23.46 -36.70 39.70
CA ALA A 188 23.90 -36.95 41.08
C ALA A 188 24.68 -38.28 41.19
#